data_191dc77a41a2bcccf2a23a3a6e56e924
#
_entry.id   191dc77a41a2bcccf2a23a3a6e56e924
#
_cell.length_a   1.000
_cell.length_b   1.000
_cell.length_c   1.000
_cell.angle_alpha   90.00
_cell.angle_beta   90.00
_cell.angle_gamma   90.00
#
_symmetry.space_group_name_H-M   'P 1'
#
loop_
_entity.id
_entity.type
_entity.pdbx_description
1 polymer ?
#
loop_
_entity_poly.entity_id
_entity_poly.type
_entity_poly.pdbx_seq_one_letter_code
_entity_poly.pdbx_strand_id
1 'polypeptide(L)'
;KIKISGCANDCVASIARADFAIIGTWRDDLKIDQEAVREYVNSGFDIQGVVIDKCPTKCLTWTGSELVLDGSNCVRCMHCINKMPKALRPGDDKGATILVGGKATILQSAFLGWVIVPFMKLEKPYDELKDLLRNIWEWWDEHGKVRERIGELIYRKGMRVFLKDLGMDPLPQMVFRPRANPYFFWWPEEVNQG
;
A
#
# COMPACT_ATOMS: atom_id res chain seq x y z
N LYS A 1 -3.94 -16.70 -5.31
CA LYS A 1 -2.65 -16.22 -5.88
C LYS A 1 -2.00 -15.25 -4.91
N ILE A 2 -0.79 -15.56 -4.45
CA ILE A 2 0.02 -14.66 -3.62
C ILE A 2 1.02 -13.96 -4.54
N LYS A 3 1.18 -12.64 -4.38
CA LYS A 3 2.18 -11.85 -5.09
C LYS A 3 2.96 -10.96 -4.13
N ILE A 4 4.26 -10.84 -4.40
CA ILE A 4 5.18 -10.00 -3.65
C ILE A 4 5.77 -8.98 -4.63
N SER A 5 5.69 -7.71 -4.28
CA SER A 5 6.29 -6.60 -5.02
C SER A 5 7.23 -5.81 -4.11
N GLY A 6 8.36 -5.37 -4.65
CA GLY A 6 9.34 -4.59 -3.91
C GLY A 6 8.84 -3.19 -3.52
N CYS A 7 7.87 -2.64 -4.25
CA CYS A 7 7.25 -1.34 -3.99
C CYS A 7 5.89 -1.23 -4.68
N ALA A 8 5.12 -0.18 -4.33
CA ALA A 8 3.81 0.08 -4.93
C ALA A 8 3.87 0.42 -6.43
N ASN A 9 5.03 0.85 -6.94
CA ASN A 9 5.24 1.20 -8.35
C ASN A 9 5.86 0.06 -9.18
N ASP A 10 5.95 -1.15 -8.62
CA ASP A 10 6.57 -2.29 -9.29
C ASP A 10 5.62 -2.94 -10.29
N CYS A 11 4.55 -3.57 -9.79
CA CYS A 11 3.64 -4.32 -10.65
C CYS A 11 2.19 -4.13 -10.25
N VAL A 12 1.40 -3.52 -11.13
CA VAL A 12 -0.05 -3.39 -10.94
C VAL A 12 -0.75 -4.75 -10.73
N ALA A 13 -0.14 -5.84 -11.20
CA ALA A 13 -0.67 -7.19 -11.00
C ALA A 13 -0.71 -7.63 -9.53
N SER A 14 0.10 -7.03 -8.65
CA SER A 14 0.01 -7.28 -7.21
C SER A 14 -1.28 -6.70 -6.63
N ILE A 15 -1.64 -5.49 -7.02
CA ILE A 15 -2.84 -4.80 -6.53
C ILE A 15 -4.11 -5.34 -7.22
N ALA A 16 -4.04 -5.59 -8.54
CA ALA A 16 -5.22 -5.86 -9.37
C ALA A 16 -5.51 -7.35 -9.60
N ARG A 17 -4.58 -8.26 -9.30
CA ARG A 17 -4.72 -9.68 -9.69
C ARG A 17 -4.41 -10.69 -8.58
N ALA A 18 -3.88 -10.24 -7.45
CA ALA A 18 -3.50 -11.13 -6.36
C ALA A 18 -4.64 -11.27 -5.36
N ASP A 19 -4.92 -12.49 -4.95
CA ASP A 19 -5.81 -12.77 -3.83
C ASP A 19 -5.22 -12.24 -2.53
N PHE A 20 -3.88 -12.28 -2.42
CA PHE A 20 -3.09 -11.75 -1.33
C PHE A 20 -1.83 -11.09 -1.90
N ALA A 21 -1.61 -9.82 -1.60
CA ALA A 21 -0.46 -9.06 -2.05
C ALA A 21 0.36 -8.51 -0.89
N ILE A 22 1.69 -8.65 -1.01
CA ILE A 22 2.68 -8.13 -0.08
C ILE A 22 3.48 -7.09 -0.85
N ILE A 23 3.38 -5.82 -0.45
CA ILE A 23 4.04 -4.71 -1.15
C ILE A 23 5.04 -4.07 -0.22
N GLY A 24 6.32 -4.12 -0.58
CA GLY A 24 7.39 -3.48 0.18
C GLY A 24 7.14 -1.97 0.36
N THR A 25 7.37 -1.49 1.58
CA THR A 25 7.24 -0.09 1.96
C THR A 25 8.17 0.23 3.12
N TRP A 26 8.13 1.46 3.61
CA TRP A 26 8.82 1.90 4.83
C TRP A 26 7.93 2.91 5.57
N ARG A 27 8.18 3.13 6.85
CA ARG A 27 7.33 3.98 7.70
C ARG A 27 7.92 5.36 7.96
N ASP A 28 9.21 5.43 8.16
CA ASP A 28 9.96 6.67 8.36
C ASP A 28 10.13 7.50 7.07
N ASP A 29 10.93 8.54 7.12
CA ASP A 29 11.14 9.43 5.99
C ASP A 29 12.11 8.85 4.94
N LEU A 30 11.97 9.35 3.73
CA LEU A 30 12.89 9.12 2.62
C LEU A 30 14.28 9.64 2.98
N LYS A 31 15.32 8.87 2.72
CA LYS A 31 16.71 9.32 2.85
C LYS A 31 17.12 10.11 1.61
N ILE A 32 17.63 11.31 1.84
CA ILE A 32 18.08 12.22 0.79
C ILE A 32 19.56 12.51 1.00
N ASP A 33 20.38 12.17 0.02
CA ASP A 33 21.75 12.61 -0.11
C ASP A 33 21.76 13.91 -0.93
N GLN A 34 21.87 15.04 -0.25
CA GLN A 34 21.80 16.35 -0.87
C GLN A 34 22.96 16.63 -1.83
N GLU A 35 24.14 16.07 -1.56
CA GLU A 35 25.30 16.21 -2.45
C GLU A 35 25.04 15.49 -3.78
N ALA A 36 24.61 14.23 -3.70
CA ALA A 36 24.23 13.47 -4.88
C ALA A 36 23.03 14.09 -5.63
N VAL A 37 22.08 14.74 -4.94
CA VAL A 37 21.00 15.51 -5.60
C VAL A 37 21.59 16.65 -6.43
N ARG A 38 22.51 17.43 -5.85
CA ARG A 38 23.18 18.52 -6.57
C ARG A 38 23.99 18.01 -7.77
N GLU A 39 24.66 16.87 -7.66
CA GLU A 39 25.35 16.25 -8.78
C GLU A 39 24.40 15.91 -9.94
N TYR A 40 23.20 15.35 -9.65
CA TYR A 40 22.17 15.13 -10.67
C TYR A 40 21.80 16.44 -11.39
N VAL A 41 21.50 17.49 -10.65
CA VAL A 41 21.11 18.80 -11.23
C VAL A 41 22.23 19.39 -12.06
N ASN A 42 23.47 19.37 -11.55
CA ASN A 42 24.64 19.90 -12.25
C ASN A 42 24.96 19.12 -13.53
N SER A 43 24.60 17.85 -13.61
CA SER A 43 24.72 17.04 -14.84
C SER A 43 23.63 17.33 -15.88
N GLY A 44 22.73 18.28 -15.62
CA GLY A 44 21.64 18.67 -16.52
C GLY A 44 20.34 17.87 -16.30
N PHE A 45 20.21 17.12 -15.19
CA PHE A 45 18.97 16.41 -14.89
C PHE A 45 17.86 17.40 -14.49
N ASP A 46 16.71 17.32 -15.19
CA ASP A 46 15.53 18.13 -14.89
C ASP A 46 14.79 17.59 -13.67
N ILE A 47 15.25 17.98 -12.48
CA ILE A 47 14.66 17.58 -11.21
C ILE A 47 13.21 18.06 -11.08
N GLN A 48 12.90 19.26 -11.60
CA GLN A 48 11.56 19.83 -11.52
C GLN A 48 10.56 19.02 -12.32
N GLY A 49 10.79 18.87 -13.63
CA GLY A 49 9.85 18.20 -14.54
C GLY A 49 9.78 16.69 -14.35
N VAL A 50 10.90 16.04 -13.97
CA VAL A 50 10.99 14.57 -13.90
C VAL A 50 10.62 14.03 -12.53
N VAL A 51 10.89 14.75 -11.45
CA VAL A 51 10.69 14.28 -10.07
C VAL A 51 9.55 15.02 -9.38
N ILE A 52 9.66 16.35 -9.26
CA ILE A 52 8.75 17.16 -8.44
C ILE A 52 7.36 17.23 -9.08
N ASP A 53 7.28 17.56 -10.36
CA ASP A 53 6.00 17.66 -11.07
C ASP A 53 5.30 16.33 -11.22
N LYS A 54 6.02 15.22 -11.16
CA LYS A 54 5.48 13.86 -11.22
C LYS A 54 5.19 13.26 -9.84
N CYS A 55 5.52 13.96 -8.76
CA CYS A 55 5.14 13.51 -7.42
C CYS A 55 3.62 13.58 -7.26
N PRO A 56 2.93 12.45 -6.96
CA PRO A 56 1.47 12.41 -6.93
C PRO A 56 0.87 13.27 -5.82
N THR A 57 1.60 13.46 -4.72
CA THR A 57 1.16 14.23 -3.55
C THR A 57 1.88 15.57 -3.40
N LYS A 58 2.77 15.91 -4.36
CA LYS A 58 3.55 17.16 -4.33
C LYS A 58 4.33 17.38 -3.03
N CYS A 59 4.78 16.28 -2.42
CA CYS A 59 5.50 16.31 -1.15
C CYS A 59 6.99 16.68 -1.27
N LEU A 60 7.50 16.91 -2.49
CA LEU A 60 8.89 17.30 -2.75
C LEU A 60 8.96 18.72 -3.29
N THR A 61 9.96 19.49 -2.83
CA THR A 61 10.24 20.84 -3.30
C THR A 61 11.74 21.01 -3.53
N TRP A 62 12.12 21.57 -4.67
CA TRP A 62 13.50 21.96 -4.96
C TRP A 62 13.68 23.45 -4.69
N THR A 63 14.59 23.81 -3.80
CA THR A 63 14.87 25.22 -3.42
C THR A 63 15.89 25.93 -4.33
N GLY A 64 16.49 25.19 -5.25
CA GLY A 64 17.65 25.63 -6.02
C GLY A 64 18.99 25.11 -5.47
N SER A 65 19.03 24.64 -4.23
CA SER A 65 20.20 24.08 -3.56
C SER A 65 19.93 22.76 -2.82
N GLU A 66 18.69 22.54 -2.39
CA GLU A 66 18.30 21.39 -1.58
C GLU A 66 16.93 20.82 -2.02
N LEU A 67 16.80 19.52 -1.91
CA LEU A 67 15.54 18.81 -2.09
C LEU A 67 14.88 18.64 -0.72
N VAL A 68 13.72 19.27 -0.53
CA VAL A 68 12.96 19.25 0.71
C VAL A 68 11.79 18.28 0.58
N LEU A 69 11.57 17.46 1.61
CA LEU A 69 10.47 16.48 1.70
C LEU A 69 9.47 16.89 2.78
N ASP A 70 8.18 16.93 2.43
CA ASP A 70 7.08 16.81 3.39
C ASP A 70 6.74 15.34 3.58
N GLY A 71 7.34 14.70 4.59
CA GLY A 71 7.20 13.27 4.84
C GLY A 71 5.77 12.85 5.18
N SER A 72 4.97 13.77 5.76
CA SER A 72 3.57 13.49 6.15
C SER A 72 2.67 13.23 4.93
N ASN A 73 2.99 13.84 3.80
CA ASN A 73 2.26 13.69 2.54
C ASN A 73 2.87 12.66 1.59
N CYS A 74 3.99 12.02 1.95
CA CYS A 74 4.65 11.03 1.09
C CYS A 74 3.89 9.70 1.06
N VAL A 75 3.37 9.31 -0.11
CA VAL A 75 2.69 8.01 -0.33
C VAL A 75 3.63 6.86 -0.69
N ARG A 76 4.94 7.06 -0.59
CA ARG A 76 5.99 6.03 -0.78
C ARG A 76 5.90 5.29 -2.11
N CYS A 77 5.53 5.98 -3.17
CA CYS A 77 5.33 5.41 -4.50
C CYS A 77 6.64 5.02 -5.22
N MET A 78 7.82 5.32 -4.67
CA MET A 78 9.14 5.03 -5.24
C MET A 78 9.51 5.79 -6.53
N HIS A 79 8.64 6.66 -7.05
CA HIS A 79 8.92 7.35 -8.30
C HIS A 79 10.25 8.15 -8.25
N CYS A 80 10.42 9.00 -7.25
CA CYS A 80 11.61 9.82 -7.06
C CYS A 80 12.88 8.97 -6.87
N ILE A 81 12.81 7.89 -6.07
CA ILE A 81 13.92 6.95 -5.88
C ILE A 81 14.34 6.29 -7.20
N ASN A 82 13.36 5.84 -8.00
CA ASN A 82 13.63 5.22 -9.29
C ASN A 82 14.27 6.19 -10.30
N LYS A 83 14.02 7.49 -10.17
CA LYS A 83 14.60 8.52 -11.03
C LYS A 83 15.98 8.99 -10.56
N MET A 84 16.21 8.98 -9.25
CA MET A 84 17.46 9.44 -8.63
C MET A 84 18.01 8.36 -7.68
N PRO A 85 18.32 7.15 -8.16
CA PRO A 85 18.66 6.01 -7.29
C PRO A 85 20.00 6.17 -6.57
N LYS A 86 20.87 7.11 -6.95
CA LYS A 86 22.10 7.40 -6.22
C LYS A 86 21.86 8.39 -5.08
N ALA A 87 20.89 9.30 -5.23
CA ALA A 87 20.62 10.37 -4.28
C ALA A 87 19.50 10.02 -3.27
N LEU A 88 18.56 9.16 -3.65
CA LEU A 88 17.38 8.88 -2.84
C LEU A 88 17.29 7.40 -2.47
N ARG A 89 16.92 7.12 -1.22
CA ARG A 89 16.73 5.77 -0.69
C ARG A 89 15.47 5.70 0.16
N PRO A 90 14.82 4.52 0.26
CA PRO A 90 13.79 4.28 1.28
C PRO A 90 14.34 4.53 2.68
N GLY A 91 13.46 4.86 3.61
CA GLY A 91 13.80 4.93 5.02
C GLY A 91 14.30 3.59 5.59
N ASP A 92 14.70 3.59 6.84
CA ASP A 92 15.27 2.40 7.51
C ASP A 92 14.19 1.48 8.08
N ASP A 93 13.06 2.03 8.52
CA ASP A 93 11.96 1.25 9.06
C ASP A 93 11.15 0.57 7.94
N LYS A 94 11.75 -0.46 7.37
CA LYS A 94 11.21 -1.22 6.24
C LYS A 94 10.23 -2.30 6.69
N GLY A 95 9.20 -2.49 5.90
CA GLY A 95 8.16 -3.49 6.10
C GLY A 95 7.35 -3.69 4.82
N ALA A 96 6.12 -4.13 4.96
CA ALA A 96 5.22 -4.30 3.84
C ALA A 96 3.80 -3.81 4.14
N THR A 97 3.12 -3.35 3.11
CA THR A 97 1.67 -3.19 3.08
C THR A 97 1.04 -4.49 2.61
N ILE A 98 0.02 -4.97 3.31
CA ILE A 98 -0.70 -6.19 2.96
C ILE A 98 -2.06 -5.84 2.38
N LEU A 99 -2.35 -6.42 1.20
CA LEU A 99 -3.62 -6.26 0.51
C LEU A 99 -4.26 -7.61 0.26
N VAL A 100 -5.59 -7.64 0.21
CA VAL A 100 -6.38 -8.83 -0.08
C VAL A 100 -7.45 -8.55 -1.13
N GLY A 101 -7.80 -9.55 -1.93
CA GLY A 101 -8.99 -9.55 -2.78
C GLY A 101 -8.83 -9.01 -4.19
N GLY A 102 -7.61 -8.73 -4.65
CA GLY A 102 -7.40 -8.30 -6.04
C GLY A 102 -7.80 -9.37 -7.06
N LYS A 103 -8.60 -8.97 -8.04
CA LYS A 103 -9.09 -9.82 -9.11
C LYS A 103 -9.27 -9.02 -10.40
N ALA A 104 -8.66 -9.46 -11.48
CA ALA A 104 -8.93 -8.95 -12.81
C ALA A 104 -9.36 -10.09 -13.72
N THR A 105 -10.56 -10.02 -14.26
CA THR A 105 -11.08 -10.98 -15.25
C THR A 105 -11.79 -10.23 -16.38
N ILE A 106 -11.85 -10.86 -17.54
CA ILE A 106 -12.52 -10.30 -18.72
C ILE A 106 -14.06 -10.45 -18.61
N LEU A 107 -14.52 -11.50 -17.91
CA LEU A 107 -15.94 -11.90 -17.93
C LEU A 107 -16.74 -11.49 -16.69
N GLN A 108 -16.07 -11.00 -15.66
CA GLN A 108 -16.68 -10.63 -14.39
C GLN A 108 -15.98 -9.41 -13.80
N SER A 109 -16.59 -8.80 -12.79
CA SER A 109 -16.06 -7.61 -12.13
C SER A 109 -14.58 -7.73 -11.78
N ALA A 110 -13.83 -6.66 -11.99
CA ALA A 110 -12.46 -6.51 -11.51
C ALA A 110 -12.49 -5.83 -10.14
N PHE A 111 -11.62 -6.30 -9.25
CA PHE A 111 -11.44 -5.72 -7.92
C PHE A 111 -9.97 -5.37 -7.73
N LEU A 112 -9.70 -4.18 -7.22
CA LEU A 112 -8.38 -3.87 -6.63
C LEU A 112 -8.30 -4.51 -5.25
N GLY A 113 -7.11 -4.91 -4.85
CA GLY A 113 -6.88 -5.39 -3.49
C GLY A 113 -7.14 -4.29 -2.47
N TRP A 114 -7.84 -4.63 -1.39
CA TRP A 114 -8.00 -3.74 -0.24
C TRP A 114 -6.77 -3.82 0.66
N VAL A 115 -6.28 -2.68 1.11
CA VAL A 115 -5.28 -2.62 2.17
C VAL A 115 -5.94 -3.09 3.46
N ILE A 116 -5.40 -4.15 4.07
CA ILE A 116 -5.87 -4.66 5.37
C ILE A 116 -4.82 -4.41 6.47
N VAL A 117 -3.53 -4.35 6.12
CA VAL A 117 -2.46 -3.93 7.02
C VAL A 117 -1.62 -2.89 6.29
N PRO A 118 -1.66 -1.60 6.69
CA PRO A 118 -0.90 -0.53 6.04
C PRO A 118 0.61 -0.72 6.16
N PHE A 119 1.06 -1.22 7.31
CA PHE A 119 2.46 -1.51 7.57
C PHE A 119 2.59 -2.71 8.50
N MET A 120 3.30 -3.73 8.05
CA MET A 120 3.73 -4.90 8.81
C MET A 120 5.26 -4.96 8.80
N LYS A 121 5.88 -5.05 9.97
CA LYS A 121 7.30 -5.33 10.06
C LYS A 121 7.56 -6.77 9.67
N LEU A 122 8.41 -6.98 8.66
CA LEU A 122 8.72 -8.34 8.20
C LEU A 122 10.02 -8.83 8.82
N GLU A 123 9.90 -9.54 9.93
CA GLU A 123 11.04 -10.13 10.65
C GLU A 123 11.01 -11.65 10.56
N LYS A 124 12.19 -12.26 10.37
CA LYS A 124 12.29 -13.72 10.34
C LYS A 124 11.94 -14.29 11.72
N PRO A 125 11.19 -15.39 11.80
CA PRO A 125 10.78 -16.30 10.72
C PRO A 125 9.43 -15.95 10.04
N TYR A 126 8.95 -14.69 10.10
CA TYR A 126 7.74 -14.16 9.44
C TYR A 126 6.43 -14.75 9.99
N ASP A 127 6.36 -15.02 11.28
CA ASP A 127 5.22 -15.72 11.86
C ASP A 127 3.94 -14.88 11.80
N GLU A 128 4.02 -13.58 12.09
CA GLU A 128 2.87 -12.68 11.98
C GLU A 128 2.24 -12.70 10.56
N LEU A 129 3.07 -12.65 9.53
CA LEU A 129 2.61 -12.73 8.14
C LEU A 129 2.00 -14.10 7.80
N LYS A 130 2.63 -15.17 8.28
CA LYS A 130 2.15 -16.55 8.06
C LYS A 130 0.82 -16.80 8.77
N ASP A 131 0.67 -16.30 9.98
CA ASP A 131 -0.55 -16.43 10.77
C ASP A 131 -1.70 -15.64 10.14
N LEU A 132 -1.44 -14.40 9.72
CA LEU A 132 -2.43 -13.61 8.98
C LEU A 132 -2.87 -14.34 7.69
N LEU A 133 -1.93 -14.87 6.93
CA LEU A 133 -2.25 -15.60 5.70
C LEU A 133 -3.05 -16.87 5.99
N ARG A 134 -2.71 -17.61 7.05
CA ARG A 134 -3.43 -18.82 7.48
C ARG A 134 -4.87 -18.49 7.88
N ASN A 135 -5.06 -17.48 8.72
CA ASN A 135 -6.38 -17.07 9.18
C ASN A 135 -7.28 -16.64 8.00
N ILE A 136 -6.72 -15.88 7.04
CA ILE A 136 -7.45 -15.51 5.81
C ILE A 136 -7.80 -16.73 4.98
N TRP A 137 -6.89 -17.71 4.88
CA TRP A 137 -7.11 -18.93 4.12
C TRP A 137 -8.20 -19.78 4.74
N GLU A 138 -8.17 -19.98 6.06
CA GLU A 138 -9.18 -20.73 6.83
C GLU A 138 -10.57 -20.08 6.68
N TRP A 139 -10.64 -18.76 6.82
CA TRP A 139 -11.89 -18.02 6.60
C TRP A 139 -12.42 -18.19 5.17
N TRP A 140 -11.54 -18.21 4.18
CA TRP A 140 -11.91 -18.42 2.79
C TRP A 140 -12.39 -19.86 2.54
N ASP A 141 -11.73 -20.85 3.12
CA ASP A 141 -12.10 -22.26 2.99
C ASP A 141 -13.47 -22.53 3.63
N GLU A 142 -13.74 -21.95 4.79
CA GLU A 142 -15.01 -22.08 5.50
C GLU A 142 -16.19 -21.43 4.78
N HIS A 143 -15.98 -20.27 4.17
CA HIS A 143 -17.07 -19.41 3.69
C HIS A 143 -17.16 -19.32 2.17
N GLY A 144 -16.15 -19.76 1.47
CA GLY A 144 -16.05 -19.68 0.01
C GLY A 144 -16.96 -20.65 -0.73
N LYS A 145 -17.40 -20.27 -1.90
CA LYS A 145 -18.08 -21.15 -2.85
C LYS A 145 -17.08 -21.74 -3.84
N VAL A 146 -17.46 -22.82 -4.50
CA VAL A 146 -16.65 -23.44 -5.55
C VAL A 146 -16.24 -22.40 -6.59
N ARG A 147 -14.94 -22.28 -6.85
CA ARG A 147 -14.31 -21.30 -7.76
C ARG A 147 -14.44 -19.82 -7.36
N GLU A 148 -14.98 -19.51 -6.19
CA GLU A 148 -15.07 -18.13 -5.71
C GLU A 148 -13.69 -17.66 -5.24
N ARG A 149 -13.24 -16.51 -5.75
CA ARG A 149 -12.02 -15.85 -5.31
C ARG A 149 -12.26 -15.10 -4.00
N ILE A 150 -11.20 -14.89 -3.20
CA ILE A 150 -11.30 -14.19 -1.90
C ILE A 150 -11.92 -12.80 -2.03
N GLY A 151 -11.59 -12.05 -3.09
CA GLY A 151 -12.19 -10.75 -3.34
C GLY A 151 -13.69 -10.80 -3.60
N GLU A 152 -14.17 -11.84 -4.30
CA GLU A 152 -15.60 -12.06 -4.54
C GLU A 152 -16.33 -12.43 -3.25
N LEU A 153 -15.70 -13.27 -2.42
CA LEU A 153 -16.23 -13.65 -1.12
C LEU A 153 -16.34 -12.42 -0.19
N ILE A 154 -15.30 -11.61 -0.11
CA ILE A 154 -15.32 -10.36 0.68
C ILE A 154 -16.42 -9.42 0.16
N TYR A 155 -16.57 -9.28 -1.16
CA TYR A 155 -17.63 -8.47 -1.75
C TYR A 155 -19.02 -9.00 -1.40
N ARG A 156 -19.21 -10.32 -1.42
CA ARG A 156 -20.48 -10.98 -1.10
C ARG A 156 -20.85 -10.92 0.38
N LYS A 157 -19.89 -11.16 1.28
CA LYS A 157 -20.08 -11.15 2.74
C LYS A 157 -20.02 -9.75 3.35
N GLY A 158 -19.22 -8.88 2.75
CA GLY A 158 -18.90 -7.54 3.23
C GLY A 158 -17.57 -7.46 3.98
N MET A 159 -16.85 -6.35 3.79
CA MET A 159 -15.57 -6.07 4.44
C MET A 159 -15.69 -6.06 5.98
N ARG A 160 -16.81 -5.56 6.51
CA ARG A 160 -17.06 -5.56 7.97
C ARG A 160 -17.05 -6.96 8.56
N VAL A 161 -17.75 -7.92 7.91
CA VAL A 161 -17.79 -9.31 8.35
C VAL A 161 -16.41 -9.93 8.26
N PHE A 162 -15.71 -9.75 7.13
CA PHE A 162 -14.37 -10.25 6.94
C PHE A 162 -13.41 -9.81 8.07
N LEU A 163 -13.32 -8.51 8.35
CA LEU A 163 -12.41 -8.00 9.39
C LEU A 163 -12.83 -8.46 10.80
N LYS A 164 -14.14 -8.44 11.10
CA LYS A 164 -14.65 -8.92 12.38
C LYS A 164 -14.33 -10.38 12.63
N ASP A 165 -14.56 -11.25 11.64
CA ASP A 165 -14.32 -12.69 11.76
C ASP A 165 -12.82 -13.01 11.93
N LEU A 166 -11.94 -12.17 11.37
CA LEU A 166 -10.49 -12.27 11.54
C LEU A 166 -9.96 -11.56 12.80
N GLY A 167 -10.82 -10.92 13.61
CA GLY A 167 -10.41 -10.16 14.79
C GLY A 167 -9.57 -8.93 14.45
N MET A 168 -9.78 -8.33 13.27
CA MET A 168 -9.03 -7.16 12.80
C MET A 168 -9.85 -5.88 12.96
N ASP A 169 -9.18 -4.82 13.45
CA ASP A 169 -9.77 -3.50 13.52
C ASP A 169 -9.88 -2.84 12.13
N PRO A 170 -10.89 -2.02 11.89
CA PRO A 170 -11.00 -1.24 10.67
C PRO A 170 -9.89 -0.18 10.60
N LEU A 171 -9.33 0.03 9.41
CA LEU A 171 -8.39 1.11 9.20
C LEU A 171 -9.09 2.48 9.33
N PRO A 172 -8.38 3.55 9.75
CA PRO A 172 -8.97 4.88 9.85
C PRO A 172 -9.66 5.35 8.57
N GLN A 173 -9.13 4.97 7.40
CA GLN A 173 -9.72 5.29 6.09
C GLN A 173 -11.06 4.57 5.85
N MET A 174 -11.32 3.44 6.52
CA MET A 174 -12.58 2.70 6.42
C MET A 174 -13.68 3.27 7.30
N VAL A 175 -13.34 4.17 8.23
CA VAL A 175 -14.23 4.79 9.23
C VAL A 175 -14.57 6.25 8.87
N PHE A 176 -14.12 6.73 7.72
CA PHE A 176 -14.23 8.14 7.36
C PHE A 176 -15.57 8.47 6.68
N ARG A 177 -15.88 9.78 6.59
CA ARG A 177 -17.15 10.28 6.03
C ARG A 177 -17.39 9.82 4.59
N PRO A 178 -18.62 9.36 4.24
CA PRO A 178 -18.90 8.73 2.94
C PRO A 178 -18.57 9.56 1.70
N ARG A 179 -18.71 10.90 1.77
CA ARG A 179 -18.40 11.80 0.64
C ARG A 179 -16.91 12.00 0.40
N ALA A 180 -16.06 11.69 1.39
CA ALA A 180 -14.62 11.86 1.29
C ALA A 180 -13.90 10.55 0.98
N ASN A 181 -14.55 9.39 1.20
CA ASN A 181 -13.93 8.07 1.03
C ASN A 181 -14.95 7.05 0.49
N PRO A 182 -14.80 6.56 -0.76
CA PRO A 182 -15.66 5.53 -1.33
C PRO A 182 -15.46 4.14 -0.70
N TYR A 183 -14.43 3.96 0.12
CA TYR A 183 -14.12 2.71 0.84
C TYR A 183 -14.59 2.74 2.29
N PHE A 184 -15.52 3.63 2.61
CA PHE A 184 -16.14 3.74 3.91
C PHE A 184 -17.01 2.52 4.23
N PHE A 185 -16.81 1.93 5.41
CA PHE A 185 -17.55 0.76 5.89
C PHE A 185 -18.14 0.94 7.29
N TRP A 186 -17.66 1.91 8.07
CA TRP A 186 -18.08 2.19 9.44
C TRP A 186 -18.33 3.68 9.67
N TRP A 187 -19.32 3.97 10.47
CA TRP A 187 -19.45 5.27 11.09
C TRP A 187 -18.48 5.38 12.27
N PRO A 188 -17.97 6.59 12.64
CA PRO A 188 -17.08 6.74 13.79
C PRO A 188 -17.66 6.19 15.08
N GLU A 189 -18.97 6.32 15.28
CA GLU A 189 -19.69 5.87 16.47
C GLU A 189 -19.74 4.34 16.59
N GLU A 190 -19.63 3.61 15.49
CA GLU A 190 -19.67 2.15 15.47
C GLU A 190 -18.33 1.52 15.91
N VAL A 191 -17.22 2.27 15.81
CA VAL A 191 -15.88 1.79 16.17
C VAL A 191 -15.58 1.97 17.65
N ASN A 192 -16.17 2.98 18.27
CA ASN A 192 -15.92 3.33 19.67
C ASN A 192 -16.81 2.55 20.68
N GLN A 193 -17.53 1.52 20.23
CA GLN A 193 -18.43 0.71 21.07
C GLN A 193 -17.81 -0.64 21.49
N GLY A 194 -16.47 -0.74 21.46
CA GLY A 194 -15.72 -1.91 21.89
C GLY A 194 -14.96 -1.73 23.20
#